data_a43ae6ee7aa68dce903b65f16fb8df9e
#
_entry.id   a43ae6ee7aa68dce903b65f16fb8df9e
#
_cell.length_a   1.000
_cell.length_b   1.000
_cell.length_c   1.000
_cell.angle_alpha   90.00
_cell.angle_beta   90.00
_cell.angle_gamma   90.00
#
_symmetry.space_group_name_H-M   'P 1'
#
loop_
_entity.id
_entity.type
_entity.pdbx_description
1 polymer ?
#
loop_
_entity_poly.entity_id
_entity_poly.type
_entity_poly.pdbx_seq_one_letter_code
_entity_poly.pdbx_strand_id
1 'polypeptide(L)'
;MRAIDLHAHLTPQCFQREVLAGKTWHGMTSAEGELFNPMNAWTPEQRLADMNSLGVDIQVVSTNVSFYKYDQDIATTTAIARACNNEVHQMTVDYPARFAGLATLPMQDIKAAIAELERSVVQLGLKGAMINDQINGRTFDEPEFLPFWKAAEQMGALLLIHQARPTMVTPRTTSYHLPNTIGNLVDRAVTFASFVYGGVMDACPDLRVCLAHGGGYTCFGIGRMDRGWQTRSEARGNLTQPPSAYLRRFYYDCLTHSEAALRLVIDTVGADRVVLGTDWPADMRIDWPVAWVLGLQSLTQEEKEFILWKNLERLLGL
;
A
#
# COMPACT_ATOMS: atom_id res chain seq x y z
N MET A 1 5.94 -10.74 21.48
CA MET A 1 5.63 -9.30 21.23
C MET A 1 4.59 -9.29 20.13
N ARG A 2 3.55 -8.47 20.24
CA ARG A 2 2.50 -8.37 19.22
C ARG A 2 3.09 -7.84 17.89
N ALA A 3 2.60 -8.34 16.75
CA ALA A 3 2.99 -7.88 15.43
C ALA A 3 1.78 -7.79 14.50
N ILE A 4 1.61 -6.64 13.85
CA ILE A 4 0.54 -6.36 12.89
C ILE A 4 1.21 -5.98 11.57
N ASP A 5 0.95 -6.76 10.51
CA ASP A 5 1.53 -6.57 9.19
C ASP A 5 0.51 -5.84 8.29
N LEU A 6 0.85 -4.63 7.84
CA LEU A 6 -0.01 -3.82 6.96
C LEU A 6 0.05 -4.24 5.50
N HIS A 7 1.16 -4.82 5.07
CA HIS A 7 1.50 -5.00 3.67
C HIS A 7 1.57 -6.50 3.32
N ALA A 8 0.40 -7.09 3.09
CA ALA A 8 0.29 -8.50 2.75
C ALA A 8 -0.80 -8.73 1.69
N HIS A 9 -0.47 -9.51 0.67
CA HIS A 9 -1.31 -9.69 -0.50
C HIS A 9 -2.11 -11.00 -0.50
N LEU A 10 -3.19 -11.00 -1.27
CA LEU A 10 -4.09 -12.13 -1.46
C LEU A 10 -4.37 -12.29 -2.96
N THR A 11 -4.27 -13.50 -3.47
CA THR A 11 -4.90 -13.89 -4.73
C THR A 11 -6.24 -14.52 -4.42
N PRO A 12 -7.38 -13.88 -4.80
CA PRO A 12 -8.70 -14.30 -4.36
C PRO A 12 -9.07 -15.71 -4.81
N GLN A 13 -9.71 -16.49 -3.94
CA GLN A 13 -10.14 -17.85 -4.26
C GLN A 13 -11.25 -17.90 -5.32
N CYS A 14 -12.07 -16.86 -5.42
CA CYS A 14 -13.06 -16.74 -6.49
C CYS A 14 -12.40 -16.69 -7.87
N PHE A 15 -11.25 -16.01 -7.99
CA PHE A 15 -10.42 -16.05 -9.19
C PHE A 15 -9.78 -17.43 -9.40
N GLN A 16 -9.13 -17.96 -8.35
CA GLN A 16 -8.41 -19.24 -8.42
C GLN A 16 -9.30 -20.38 -8.92
N ARG A 17 -10.52 -20.51 -8.39
CA ARG A 17 -11.48 -21.57 -8.80
C ARG A 17 -11.77 -21.59 -10.30
N GLU A 18 -11.96 -20.42 -10.91
CA GLU A 18 -12.27 -20.34 -12.33
C GLU A 18 -11.05 -20.66 -13.21
N VAL A 19 -9.89 -20.05 -12.87
CA VAL A 19 -8.69 -20.22 -13.71
C VAL A 19 -8.07 -21.60 -13.57
N LEU A 20 -8.14 -22.24 -12.40
CA LEU A 20 -7.70 -23.62 -12.21
C LEU A 20 -8.63 -24.65 -12.89
N ALA A 21 -9.90 -24.28 -13.13
CA ALA A 21 -10.82 -25.04 -13.95
C ALA A 21 -10.62 -24.83 -15.47
N GLY A 22 -9.56 -24.11 -15.88
CA GLY A 22 -9.22 -23.85 -17.28
C GLY A 22 -10.04 -22.73 -17.92
N LYS A 23 -10.73 -21.90 -17.12
CA LYS A 23 -11.51 -20.76 -17.59
C LYS A 23 -10.74 -19.45 -17.37
N THR A 24 -11.30 -18.35 -17.87
CA THR A 24 -10.90 -17.00 -17.49
C THR A 24 -11.87 -16.43 -16.44
N TRP A 25 -11.36 -15.55 -15.59
CA TRP A 25 -12.18 -14.82 -14.61
C TRP A 25 -12.13 -13.32 -14.93
N HIS A 26 -13.24 -12.76 -15.37
CA HIS A 26 -13.29 -11.39 -15.92
C HIS A 26 -12.20 -11.10 -16.97
N GLY A 27 -11.92 -12.10 -17.84
CA GLY A 27 -10.85 -12.01 -18.84
C GLY A 27 -9.43 -12.30 -18.32
N MET A 28 -9.23 -12.40 -17.02
CA MET A 28 -7.93 -12.73 -16.41
C MET A 28 -7.61 -14.23 -16.51
N THR A 29 -6.33 -14.54 -16.70
CA THR A 29 -5.77 -15.89 -16.72
C THR A 29 -4.99 -16.20 -15.44
N SER A 30 -4.58 -17.45 -15.26
CA SER A 30 -3.75 -17.87 -14.10
C SER A 30 -2.42 -17.10 -13.99
N ALA A 31 -1.82 -16.72 -15.11
CA ALA A 31 -0.56 -15.98 -15.14
C ALA A 31 -0.72 -14.57 -14.54
N GLU A 32 -1.85 -13.92 -14.79
CA GLU A 32 -2.13 -12.59 -14.27
C GLU A 32 -2.37 -12.59 -12.75
N GLY A 33 -2.90 -13.66 -12.18
CA GLY A 33 -3.06 -13.83 -10.73
C GLY A 33 -1.81 -14.32 -10.01
N GLU A 34 -0.67 -14.40 -10.69
CA GLU A 34 0.62 -14.84 -10.14
C GLU A 34 0.58 -16.23 -9.47
N LEU A 35 -0.26 -17.13 -9.98
CA LEU A 35 -0.39 -18.51 -9.44
C LEU A 35 0.86 -19.38 -9.67
N PHE A 36 1.87 -18.87 -10.36
CA PHE A 36 3.20 -19.49 -10.41
C PHE A 36 3.91 -19.49 -9.04
N ASN A 37 3.58 -18.55 -8.13
CA ASN A 37 3.97 -18.60 -6.73
C ASN A 37 2.97 -19.48 -5.96
N PRO A 38 3.37 -20.65 -5.44
CA PRO A 38 2.45 -21.55 -4.74
C PRO A 38 1.74 -20.93 -3.54
N MET A 39 2.38 -19.97 -2.87
CA MET A 39 1.80 -19.28 -1.71
C MET A 39 0.57 -18.42 -2.08
N ASN A 40 0.45 -17.99 -3.33
CA ASN A 40 -0.73 -17.29 -3.81
C ASN A 40 -1.98 -18.18 -3.88
N ALA A 41 -1.79 -19.49 -3.88
CA ALA A 41 -2.88 -20.47 -3.87
C ALA A 41 -3.19 -21.05 -2.46
N TRP A 42 -2.53 -20.56 -1.42
CA TRP A 42 -2.73 -21.06 -0.06
C TRP A 42 -4.13 -20.73 0.49
N THR A 43 -4.66 -21.70 1.25
CA THR A 43 -5.88 -21.48 2.02
C THR A 43 -5.61 -20.55 3.21
N PRO A 44 -6.67 -19.97 3.83
CA PRO A 44 -6.51 -19.20 5.05
C PRO A 44 -5.78 -19.96 6.17
N GLU A 45 -6.00 -21.27 6.32
CA GLU A 45 -5.35 -22.10 7.33
C GLU A 45 -3.85 -22.25 7.08
N GLN A 46 -3.44 -22.47 5.83
CA GLN A 46 -2.03 -22.51 5.44
C GLN A 46 -1.35 -21.16 5.71
N ARG A 47 -2.03 -20.06 5.38
CA ARG A 47 -1.57 -18.71 5.66
C ARG A 47 -1.42 -18.44 7.15
N LEU A 48 -2.38 -18.88 7.98
CA LEU A 48 -2.33 -18.76 9.43
C LEU A 48 -1.14 -19.54 10.03
N ALA A 49 -0.85 -20.72 9.50
CA ALA A 49 0.31 -21.50 9.94
C ALA A 49 1.63 -20.76 9.64
N ASP A 50 1.73 -20.14 8.47
CA ASP A 50 2.90 -19.34 8.11
C ASP A 50 3.02 -18.07 8.97
N MET A 51 1.94 -17.33 9.16
CA MET A 51 1.90 -16.17 10.07
C MET A 51 2.41 -16.53 11.46
N ASN A 52 2.00 -17.69 11.99
CA ASN A 52 2.48 -18.17 13.29
C ASN A 52 3.98 -18.40 13.28
N SER A 53 4.53 -18.98 12.20
CA SER A 53 5.97 -19.21 12.06
C SER A 53 6.78 -17.92 11.97
N LEU A 54 6.19 -16.88 11.35
CA LEU A 54 6.79 -15.55 11.17
C LEU A 54 6.64 -14.64 12.40
N GLY A 55 5.82 -15.05 13.39
CA GLY A 55 5.51 -14.26 14.57
C GLY A 55 4.53 -13.12 14.31
N VAL A 56 3.74 -13.18 13.23
CA VAL A 56 2.74 -12.18 12.86
C VAL A 56 1.38 -12.54 13.46
N ASP A 57 0.85 -11.69 14.31
CA ASP A 57 -0.46 -11.90 14.97
C ASP A 57 -1.62 -11.54 14.04
N ILE A 58 -1.54 -10.39 13.38
CA ILE A 58 -2.59 -9.87 12.48
C ILE A 58 -1.97 -9.50 11.14
N GLN A 59 -2.57 -9.95 10.05
CA GLN A 59 -2.31 -9.41 8.71
C GLN A 59 -3.45 -8.54 8.23
N VAL A 60 -3.11 -7.36 7.72
CA VAL A 60 -4.02 -6.50 6.97
C VAL A 60 -3.90 -6.89 5.50
N VAL A 61 -4.89 -7.63 5.03
CA VAL A 61 -4.87 -8.26 3.71
C VAL A 61 -5.41 -7.32 2.65
N SER A 62 -4.69 -7.19 1.55
CA SER A 62 -5.14 -6.57 0.29
C SER A 62 -5.00 -7.57 -0.85
N THR A 63 -5.70 -7.37 -1.96
CA THR A 63 -5.44 -8.20 -3.14
C THR A 63 -4.08 -7.86 -3.74
N ASN A 64 -3.51 -8.78 -4.50
CA ASN A 64 -2.32 -8.48 -5.28
C ASN A 64 -2.65 -7.44 -6.38
N VAL A 65 -1.64 -6.72 -6.84
CA VAL A 65 -1.78 -5.57 -7.77
C VAL A 65 -2.39 -5.92 -9.12
N SER A 66 -2.37 -7.19 -9.52
CA SER A 66 -2.96 -7.68 -10.77
C SER A 66 -4.48 -7.47 -10.83
N PHE A 67 -5.12 -7.28 -9.68
CA PHE A 67 -6.57 -7.07 -9.57
C PHE A 67 -7.00 -5.60 -9.67
N TYR A 68 -6.10 -4.65 -9.82
CA TYR A 68 -6.46 -3.24 -10.03
C TYR A 68 -7.26 -3.01 -11.32
N LYS A 69 -6.80 -3.56 -12.43
CA LYS A 69 -7.47 -3.55 -13.75
C LYS A 69 -8.04 -2.20 -14.18
N TYR A 70 -7.31 -1.11 -13.92
CA TYR A 70 -7.74 0.24 -14.27
C TYR A 70 -7.79 0.51 -15.79
N ASP A 71 -7.23 -0.38 -16.59
CA ASP A 71 -7.27 -0.40 -18.06
C ASP A 71 -8.56 -1.05 -18.65
N GLN A 72 -9.37 -1.70 -17.80
CA GLN A 72 -10.61 -2.33 -18.21
C GLN A 72 -11.80 -1.37 -18.11
N ASP A 73 -12.93 -1.75 -18.71
CA ASP A 73 -14.17 -0.99 -18.54
C ASP A 73 -14.63 -0.97 -17.08
N ILE A 74 -15.37 0.08 -16.73
CA ILE A 74 -15.73 0.34 -15.33
C ILE A 74 -16.64 -0.76 -14.73
N ALA A 75 -17.49 -1.39 -15.53
CA ALA A 75 -18.36 -2.45 -15.04
C ALA A 75 -17.54 -3.70 -14.66
N THR A 76 -16.60 -4.08 -15.50
CA THR A 76 -15.65 -5.18 -15.26
C THR A 76 -14.78 -4.91 -14.03
N THR A 77 -14.14 -3.73 -13.95
CA THR A 77 -13.27 -3.39 -12.81
C THR A 77 -14.06 -3.32 -11.50
N THR A 78 -15.28 -2.78 -11.53
CA THR A 78 -16.14 -2.75 -10.35
C THR A 78 -16.56 -4.15 -9.91
N ALA A 79 -16.87 -5.06 -10.85
CA ALA A 79 -17.20 -6.44 -10.53
C ALA A 79 -16.03 -7.19 -9.89
N ILE A 80 -14.81 -7.00 -10.43
CA ILE A 80 -13.55 -7.51 -9.85
C ILE A 80 -13.36 -6.99 -8.43
N ALA A 81 -13.41 -5.67 -8.24
CA ALA A 81 -13.21 -5.04 -6.94
C ALA A 81 -14.20 -5.58 -5.90
N ARG A 82 -15.48 -5.66 -6.23
CA ARG A 82 -16.53 -6.17 -5.32
C ARG A 82 -16.33 -7.63 -4.96
N ALA A 83 -15.99 -8.49 -5.90
CA ALA A 83 -15.71 -9.89 -5.64
C ALA A 83 -14.50 -10.06 -4.69
N CYS A 84 -13.42 -9.34 -4.97
CA CYS A 84 -12.22 -9.31 -4.12
C CYS A 84 -12.54 -8.82 -2.70
N ASN A 85 -13.25 -7.70 -2.57
CA ASN A 85 -13.55 -7.09 -1.28
C ASN A 85 -14.49 -7.94 -0.43
N ASN A 86 -15.44 -8.65 -1.07
CA ASN A 86 -16.30 -9.60 -0.37
C ASN A 86 -15.48 -10.76 0.23
N GLU A 87 -14.47 -11.26 -0.49
CA GLU A 87 -13.62 -12.34 -0.01
C GLU A 87 -12.69 -11.88 1.12
N VAL A 88 -12.09 -10.68 0.98
CA VAL A 88 -11.30 -10.08 2.06
C VAL A 88 -12.16 -9.89 3.32
N HIS A 89 -13.38 -9.36 3.16
CA HIS A 89 -14.34 -9.26 4.26
C HIS A 89 -14.63 -10.62 4.91
N GLN A 90 -14.90 -11.66 4.11
CA GLN A 90 -15.19 -12.99 4.65
C GLN A 90 -14.03 -13.53 5.50
N MET A 91 -12.78 -13.32 5.07
CA MET A 91 -11.60 -13.68 5.87
C MET A 91 -11.58 -12.95 7.22
N THR A 92 -11.98 -11.68 7.26
CA THR A 92 -12.04 -10.92 8.52
C THR A 92 -13.17 -11.38 9.44
N VAL A 93 -14.26 -11.91 8.88
CA VAL A 93 -15.38 -12.49 9.65
C VAL A 93 -14.99 -13.88 10.19
N ASP A 94 -14.36 -14.72 9.38
CA ASP A 94 -14.02 -16.09 9.77
C ASP A 94 -12.87 -16.11 10.80
N TYR A 95 -11.95 -15.15 10.73
CA TYR A 95 -10.76 -15.06 11.61
C TYR A 95 -10.55 -13.64 12.14
N PRO A 96 -11.47 -13.08 12.93
CA PRO A 96 -11.48 -11.64 13.31
C PRO A 96 -10.27 -11.21 14.16
N ALA A 97 -9.62 -12.16 14.85
CA ALA A 97 -8.43 -11.87 15.64
C ALA A 97 -7.12 -11.95 14.83
N ARG A 98 -7.20 -12.35 13.55
CA ARG A 98 -6.03 -12.66 12.73
C ARG A 98 -5.96 -11.84 11.44
N PHE A 99 -7.08 -11.39 10.91
CA PHE A 99 -7.14 -10.61 9.68
C PHE A 99 -7.91 -9.30 9.85
N ALA A 100 -7.37 -8.27 9.24
CA ALA A 100 -8.06 -7.04 8.86
C ALA A 100 -7.93 -6.92 7.33
N GLY A 101 -8.64 -5.98 6.69
CA GLY A 101 -8.63 -5.92 5.24
C GLY A 101 -8.54 -4.51 4.69
N LEU A 102 -7.92 -4.38 3.51
CA LEU A 102 -7.98 -3.22 2.63
C LEU A 102 -8.69 -3.58 1.33
N ALA A 103 -9.49 -2.65 0.83
CA ALA A 103 -10.26 -2.83 -0.39
C ALA A 103 -9.42 -2.64 -1.65
N THR A 104 -9.83 -3.29 -2.73
CA THR A 104 -9.48 -2.96 -4.11
C THR A 104 -10.57 -2.03 -4.67
N LEU A 105 -10.19 -1.00 -5.42
CA LEU A 105 -11.13 0.04 -5.89
C LEU A 105 -11.01 0.26 -7.41
N PRO A 106 -12.10 0.61 -8.10
CA PRO A 106 -12.11 0.96 -9.53
C PRO A 106 -11.69 2.42 -9.74
N MET A 107 -10.41 2.75 -9.48
CA MET A 107 -9.89 4.13 -9.39
C MET A 107 -9.93 4.92 -10.70
N GLN A 108 -10.14 4.29 -11.85
CA GLN A 108 -10.34 4.98 -13.13
C GLN A 108 -11.68 5.74 -13.22
N ASP A 109 -12.62 5.47 -12.31
CA ASP A 109 -13.85 6.24 -12.14
C ASP A 109 -14.01 6.65 -10.67
N ILE A 110 -13.90 7.93 -10.40
CA ILE A 110 -13.89 8.47 -9.03
C ILE A 110 -15.21 8.23 -8.29
N LYS A 111 -16.35 8.28 -8.99
CA LYS A 111 -17.65 8.03 -8.36
C LYS A 111 -17.80 6.56 -7.95
N ALA A 112 -17.39 5.65 -8.81
CA ALA A 112 -17.40 4.23 -8.53
C ALA A 112 -16.39 3.88 -7.42
N ALA A 113 -15.21 4.50 -7.42
CA ALA A 113 -14.19 4.32 -6.38
C ALA A 113 -14.71 4.77 -5.00
N ILE A 114 -15.34 5.93 -4.91
CA ILE A 114 -15.95 6.44 -3.67
C ILE A 114 -17.06 5.48 -3.19
N ALA A 115 -17.96 5.06 -4.07
CA ALA A 115 -19.07 4.18 -3.71
C ALA A 115 -18.57 2.82 -3.20
N GLU A 116 -17.51 2.25 -3.82
CA GLU A 116 -16.95 0.97 -3.37
C GLU A 116 -16.10 1.13 -2.12
N LEU A 117 -15.39 2.26 -1.92
CA LEU A 117 -14.70 2.56 -0.67
C LEU A 117 -15.69 2.67 0.49
N GLU A 118 -16.79 3.41 0.30
CA GLU A 118 -17.86 3.55 1.30
C GLU A 118 -18.47 2.19 1.66
N ARG A 119 -18.81 1.38 0.65
CA ARG A 119 -19.30 0.03 0.89
C ARG A 119 -18.30 -0.81 1.69
N SER A 120 -17.04 -0.75 1.31
CA SER A 120 -15.97 -1.54 1.94
C SER A 120 -15.72 -1.13 3.38
N VAL A 121 -15.66 0.16 3.66
CA VAL A 121 -15.37 0.66 5.02
C VAL A 121 -16.60 0.56 5.91
N VAL A 122 -17.76 1.04 5.42
CA VAL A 122 -18.96 1.19 6.27
C VAL A 122 -19.75 -0.12 6.40
N GLN A 123 -19.89 -0.88 5.30
CA GLN A 123 -20.73 -2.10 5.31
C GLN A 123 -19.93 -3.36 5.57
N LEU A 124 -18.68 -3.43 5.01
CA LEU A 124 -17.82 -4.60 5.16
C LEU A 124 -16.80 -4.49 6.31
N GLY A 125 -16.64 -3.32 6.92
CA GLY A 125 -15.72 -3.11 8.05
C GLY A 125 -14.24 -3.15 7.68
N LEU A 126 -13.89 -3.03 6.38
CA LEU A 126 -12.51 -2.94 5.93
C LEU A 126 -11.89 -1.62 6.41
N LYS A 127 -10.57 -1.58 6.54
CA LYS A 127 -9.85 -0.46 7.16
C LYS A 127 -9.44 0.65 6.20
N GLY A 128 -9.76 0.49 4.93
CA GLY A 128 -9.39 1.42 3.86
C GLY A 128 -9.19 0.69 2.54
N ALA A 129 -8.22 1.12 1.76
CA ALA A 129 -7.93 0.53 0.44
C ALA A 129 -6.44 0.49 0.12
N MET A 130 -6.06 -0.44 -0.74
CA MET A 130 -4.77 -0.41 -1.44
C MET A 130 -5.00 0.07 -2.87
N ILE A 131 -4.21 1.05 -3.32
CA ILE A 131 -4.32 1.65 -4.66
C ILE A 131 -2.94 1.79 -5.31
N ASN A 132 -2.94 1.87 -6.65
CA ASN A 132 -1.71 2.10 -7.42
C ASN A 132 -1.14 3.51 -7.19
N ASP A 133 0.13 3.74 -7.55
CA ASP A 133 0.82 5.04 -7.55
C ASP A 133 0.26 6.05 -8.54
N GLN A 134 -0.36 5.54 -9.58
CA GLN A 134 -0.90 6.31 -10.70
C GLN A 134 -2.14 5.61 -11.25
N ILE A 135 -3.03 6.34 -11.86
CA ILE A 135 -4.24 5.79 -12.48
C ILE A 135 -4.18 6.06 -13.99
N ASN A 136 -3.82 5.03 -14.76
CA ASN A 136 -3.69 5.12 -16.22
C ASN A 136 -2.78 6.29 -16.68
N GLY A 137 -1.62 6.43 -16.01
CA GLY A 137 -0.63 7.48 -16.30
C GLY A 137 -0.89 8.82 -15.60
N ARG A 138 -1.97 8.94 -14.83
CA ARG A 138 -2.38 10.16 -14.14
C ARG A 138 -1.89 10.16 -12.71
N THR A 139 -1.38 11.28 -12.24
CA THR A 139 -0.87 11.48 -10.87
C THR A 139 -1.91 12.10 -9.95
N PHE A 140 -1.71 12.00 -8.65
CA PHE A 140 -2.71 12.31 -7.62
C PHE A 140 -2.93 13.80 -7.35
N ASP A 141 -2.12 14.68 -7.97
CA ASP A 141 -2.30 16.14 -7.98
C ASP A 141 -3.43 16.61 -8.90
N GLU A 142 -3.93 15.75 -9.80
CA GLU A 142 -5.01 16.12 -10.69
C GLU A 142 -6.31 16.40 -9.91
N PRO A 143 -6.97 17.55 -10.17
CA PRO A 143 -8.10 18.01 -9.34
C PRO A 143 -9.29 17.05 -9.27
N GLU A 144 -9.45 16.18 -10.26
CA GLU A 144 -10.55 15.23 -10.29
C GLU A 144 -10.43 14.11 -9.24
N PHE A 145 -9.22 13.86 -8.70
CA PHE A 145 -9.05 12.93 -7.58
C PHE A 145 -9.43 13.54 -6.23
N LEU A 146 -9.51 14.86 -6.11
CA LEU A 146 -9.78 15.52 -4.82
C LEU A 146 -11.08 15.05 -4.13
N PRO A 147 -12.21 14.80 -4.83
CA PRO A 147 -13.40 14.23 -4.19
C PRO A 147 -13.15 12.87 -3.54
N PHE A 148 -12.29 12.03 -4.13
CA PHE A 148 -11.93 10.73 -3.55
C PHE A 148 -11.10 10.89 -2.27
N TRP A 149 -10.11 11.79 -2.25
CA TRP A 149 -9.29 12.07 -1.07
C TRP A 149 -10.14 12.57 0.08
N LYS A 150 -11.06 13.49 -0.17
CA LYS A 150 -12.02 13.99 0.84
C LYS A 150 -12.93 12.88 1.37
N ALA A 151 -13.43 12.02 0.51
CA ALA A 151 -14.26 10.88 0.93
C ALA A 151 -13.47 9.88 1.79
N ALA A 152 -12.22 9.56 1.40
CA ALA A 152 -11.35 8.70 2.17
C ALA A 152 -11.02 9.28 3.55
N GLU A 153 -10.72 10.59 3.61
CA GLU A 153 -10.49 11.30 4.86
C GLU A 153 -11.71 11.25 5.78
N GLN A 154 -12.90 11.59 5.26
CA GLN A 154 -14.17 11.59 6.03
C GLN A 154 -14.50 10.22 6.61
N MET A 155 -14.18 9.16 5.91
CA MET A 155 -14.35 7.77 6.39
C MET A 155 -13.23 7.32 7.31
N GLY A 156 -12.15 8.10 7.50
CA GLY A 156 -10.96 7.70 8.24
C GLY A 156 -10.25 6.50 7.60
N ALA A 157 -10.43 6.28 6.30
CA ALA A 157 -9.88 5.16 5.57
C ALA A 157 -8.36 5.28 5.45
N LEU A 158 -7.64 4.18 5.69
CA LEU A 158 -6.21 4.10 5.40
C LEU A 158 -5.99 3.76 3.93
N LEU A 159 -5.18 4.55 3.26
CA LEU A 159 -4.77 4.30 1.88
C LEU A 159 -3.34 3.76 1.86
N LEU A 160 -3.15 2.48 1.53
CA LEU A 160 -1.85 1.90 1.22
C LEU A 160 -1.55 2.14 -0.26
N ILE A 161 -0.50 2.91 -0.55
CA ILE A 161 -0.09 3.15 -1.92
C ILE A 161 0.94 2.09 -2.30
N HIS A 162 0.56 1.25 -3.27
CA HIS A 162 1.37 0.14 -3.74
C HIS A 162 1.33 0.05 -5.26
N GLN A 163 2.50 0.14 -5.90
CA GLN A 163 2.61 0.22 -7.35
C GLN A 163 2.22 -1.06 -8.08
N ALA A 164 1.64 -0.86 -9.26
CA ALA A 164 1.56 -1.86 -10.33
C ALA A 164 2.39 -1.38 -11.53
N ARG A 165 2.70 -2.29 -12.43
CA ARG A 165 3.40 -1.95 -13.69
C ARG A 165 2.45 -1.23 -14.66
N PRO A 166 2.96 -0.37 -15.55
CA PRO A 166 4.37 0.03 -15.70
C PRO A 166 4.81 1.05 -14.64
N THR A 167 6.09 1.01 -14.25
CA THR A 167 6.74 2.03 -13.42
C THR A 167 7.48 3.06 -14.29
N MET A 168 7.93 4.16 -13.72
CA MET A 168 8.69 5.20 -14.44
C MET A 168 10.00 4.70 -15.04
N VAL A 169 10.54 3.58 -14.58
CA VAL A 169 11.75 2.95 -15.14
C VAL A 169 11.44 2.10 -16.37
N THR A 170 10.20 1.60 -16.49
CA THR A 170 9.79 0.66 -17.56
C THR A 170 10.10 1.17 -18.98
N PRO A 171 9.91 2.45 -19.34
CA PRO A 171 10.26 2.94 -20.68
C PRO A 171 11.76 2.90 -21.01
N ARG A 172 12.64 2.83 -19.99
CA ARG A 172 14.09 2.76 -20.17
C ARG A 172 14.59 1.33 -20.25
N THR A 173 14.05 0.46 -19.39
CA THR A 173 14.45 -0.95 -19.33
C THR A 173 13.44 -1.79 -18.58
N THR A 174 13.27 -3.04 -19.04
CA THR A 174 12.53 -4.08 -18.33
C THR A 174 13.47 -5.18 -17.80
N SER A 175 14.79 -5.04 -18.03
CA SER A 175 15.82 -6.02 -17.66
C SER A 175 16.20 -5.91 -16.19
N TYR A 176 16.86 -6.97 -15.68
CA TYR A 176 17.48 -7.02 -14.35
C TYR A 176 16.52 -6.74 -13.18
N HIS A 177 15.24 -6.96 -13.36
CA HIS A 177 14.20 -6.65 -12.38
C HIS A 177 14.15 -5.15 -11.96
N LEU A 178 14.76 -4.25 -12.76
CA LEU A 178 14.83 -2.82 -12.44
C LEU A 178 13.47 -2.10 -12.33
N PRO A 179 12.42 -2.49 -13.07
CA PRO A 179 11.08 -1.94 -12.81
C PRO A 179 10.59 -2.15 -11.38
N ASN A 180 10.99 -3.25 -10.70
CA ASN A 180 10.69 -3.47 -9.30
C ASN A 180 11.72 -2.76 -8.40
N THR A 181 13.00 -3.16 -8.49
CA THR A 181 14.04 -2.76 -7.52
C THR A 181 14.37 -1.27 -7.51
N ILE A 182 14.14 -0.56 -8.63
CA ILE A 182 14.31 0.90 -8.74
C ILE A 182 12.98 1.58 -9.01
N GLY A 183 12.17 1.07 -9.94
CA GLY A 183 10.93 1.71 -10.38
C GLY A 183 9.96 1.93 -9.24
N ASN A 184 9.73 0.92 -8.42
CA ASN A 184 8.86 1.02 -7.26
C ASN A 184 9.28 2.15 -6.30
N LEU A 185 10.59 2.31 -6.08
CA LEU A 185 11.12 3.32 -5.17
C LEU A 185 11.04 4.74 -5.77
N VAL A 186 11.20 4.87 -7.09
CA VAL A 186 11.01 6.15 -7.81
C VAL A 186 9.55 6.56 -7.78
N ASP A 187 8.63 5.64 -8.10
CA ASP A 187 7.20 5.92 -8.16
C ASP A 187 6.66 6.36 -6.78
N ARG A 188 7.16 5.77 -5.66
CA ARG A 188 6.83 6.26 -4.30
C ARG A 188 7.18 7.74 -4.11
N ALA A 189 8.36 8.16 -4.55
CA ALA A 189 8.78 9.56 -4.41
C ALA A 189 7.95 10.50 -5.30
N VAL A 190 7.55 10.06 -6.49
CA VAL A 190 6.64 10.82 -7.36
C VAL A 190 5.25 10.91 -6.74
N THR A 191 4.75 9.83 -6.16
CA THR A 191 3.47 9.82 -5.45
C THR A 191 3.46 10.79 -4.27
N PHE A 192 4.48 10.74 -3.41
CA PHE A 192 4.64 11.73 -2.33
C PHE A 192 4.60 13.16 -2.89
N ALA A 193 5.38 13.42 -3.93
CA ALA A 193 5.44 14.73 -4.56
C ALA A 193 4.08 15.17 -5.11
N SER A 194 3.33 14.28 -5.78
CA SER A 194 2.00 14.60 -6.33
C SER A 194 1.00 14.96 -5.23
N PHE A 195 0.96 14.23 -4.13
CA PHE A 195 0.12 14.59 -2.98
C PHE A 195 0.47 15.95 -2.37
N VAL A 196 1.78 16.24 -2.23
CA VAL A 196 2.26 17.46 -1.60
C VAL A 196 2.09 18.65 -2.53
N TYR A 197 2.69 18.62 -3.73
CA TYR A 197 2.66 19.74 -4.69
C TYR A 197 1.26 19.99 -5.27
N GLY A 198 0.42 18.94 -5.35
CA GLY A 198 -0.98 19.06 -5.72
C GLY A 198 -1.87 19.67 -4.63
N GLY A 199 -1.32 19.93 -3.43
CA GLY A 199 -2.06 20.50 -2.32
C GLY A 199 -3.09 19.56 -1.68
N VAL A 200 -3.04 18.26 -1.99
CA VAL A 200 -3.98 17.27 -1.43
C VAL A 200 -3.85 17.21 0.08
N MET A 201 -2.61 17.21 0.60
CA MET A 201 -2.37 17.14 2.04
C MET A 201 -2.82 18.41 2.77
N ASP A 202 -2.90 19.55 2.11
CA ASP A 202 -3.46 20.78 2.68
C ASP A 202 -5.00 20.77 2.64
N ALA A 203 -5.57 20.23 1.55
CA ALA A 203 -7.02 20.11 1.38
C ALA A 203 -7.65 18.99 2.23
N CYS A 204 -6.86 17.99 2.61
CA CYS A 204 -7.26 16.82 3.39
C CYS A 204 -6.27 16.61 4.54
N PRO A 205 -6.38 17.41 5.64
CA PRO A 205 -5.41 17.41 6.73
C PRO A 205 -5.36 16.11 7.53
N ASP A 206 -6.42 15.33 7.59
CA ASP A 206 -6.52 14.09 8.34
C ASP A 206 -6.45 12.83 7.47
N LEU A 207 -6.14 13.00 6.16
CA LEU A 207 -6.01 11.89 5.22
C LEU A 207 -4.89 10.93 5.66
N ARG A 208 -5.20 9.65 5.73
CA ARG A 208 -4.29 8.60 6.18
C ARG A 208 -3.68 7.87 4.99
N VAL A 209 -2.42 8.16 4.68
CA VAL A 209 -1.70 7.56 3.56
C VAL A 209 -0.46 6.83 4.08
N CYS A 210 -0.30 5.57 3.70
CA CYS A 210 0.92 4.79 3.90
C CYS A 210 1.60 4.55 2.55
N LEU A 211 2.87 4.88 2.47
CA LEU A 211 3.70 4.64 1.30
C LEU A 211 4.47 3.32 1.49
N ALA A 212 4.22 2.35 0.63
CA ALA A 212 4.92 1.07 0.66
C ALA A 212 6.43 1.22 0.38
N HIS A 213 7.21 0.18 0.72
CA HIS A 213 8.66 0.11 0.47
C HIS A 213 9.45 1.27 1.10
N GLY A 214 9.15 1.59 2.37
CA GLY A 214 9.78 2.68 3.11
C GLY A 214 9.55 4.06 2.49
N GLY A 215 8.53 4.23 1.65
CA GLY A 215 8.30 5.45 0.87
C GLY A 215 9.31 5.66 -0.25
N GLY A 216 10.06 4.61 -0.64
CA GLY A 216 11.04 4.65 -1.72
C GLY A 216 12.13 5.70 -1.51
N TYR A 217 12.41 6.50 -2.53
CA TYR A 217 13.44 7.55 -2.47
C TYR A 217 12.96 8.85 -1.80
N THR A 218 11.78 8.90 -1.22
CA THR A 218 11.20 10.13 -0.64
C THR A 218 12.12 10.75 0.42
N CYS A 219 12.46 9.98 1.47
CA CYS A 219 13.30 10.50 2.56
C CYS A 219 14.72 10.85 2.09
N PHE A 220 15.30 10.07 1.18
CA PHE A 220 16.61 10.37 0.61
C PHE A 220 16.59 11.65 -0.22
N GLY A 221 15.53 11.86 -1.03
CA GLY A 221 15.41 12.97 -1.97
C GLY A 221 14.88 14.27 -1.39
N ILE A 222 14.40 14.27 -0.16
CA ILE A 222 13.61 15.39 0.40
C ILE A 222 14.37 16.74 0.43
N GLY A 223 15.64 16.73 0.77
CA GLY A 223 16.45 17.95 0.79
C GLY A 223 16.60 18.60 -0.59
N ARG A 224 16.58 17.80 -1.67
CA ARG A 224 16.56 18.32 -3.03
C ARG A 224 15.20 18.91 -3.40
N MET A 225 14.10 18.33 -2.93
CA MET A 225 12.75 18.89 -3.10
C MET A 225 12.62 20.23 -2.38
N ASP A 226 13.12 20.35 -1.14
CA ASP A 226 13.15 21.61 -0.38
C ASP A 226 13.99 22.67 -1.08
N ARG A 227 15.14 22.29 -1.63
CA ARG A 227 15.98 23.23 -2.39
C ARG A 227 15.28 23.72 -3.65
N GLY A 228 14.56 22.84 -4.36
CA GLY A 228 13.70 23.23 -5.48
C GLY A 228 12.67 24.25 -5.06
N TRP A 229 11.91 23.95 -3.99
CA TRP A 229 10.89 24.84 -3.43
C TRP A 229 11.44 26.24 -3.05
N GLN A 230 12.66 26.30 -2.48
CA GLN A 230 13.30 27.55 -2.11
C GLN A 230 13.72 28.42 -3.30
N THR A 231 14.18 27.78 -4.39
CA THR A 231 14.90 28.48 -5.47
C THR A 231 14.15 28.59 -6.77
N ARG A 232 13.07 27.84 -6.98
CA ARG A 232 12.28 27.77 -8.21
C ARG A 232 10.82 28.05 -7.92
N SER A 233 10.28 29.08 -8.61
CA SER A 233 8.86 29.42 -8.45
C SER A 233 7.94 28.30 -8.93
N GLU A 234 8.29 27.63 -10.02
CA GLU A 234 7.56 26.47 -10.54
C GLU A 234 7.54 25.27 -9.57
N ALA A 235 8.64 25.06 -8.83
CA ALA A 235 8.72 24.00 -7.82
C ALA A 235 8.07 24.39 -6.48
N ARG A 236 7.87 25.68 -6.24
CA ARG A 236 7.12 26.14 -5.07
C ARG A 236 5.62 26.01 -5.29
N GLY A 237 5.13 26.35 -6.48
CA GLY A 237 3.70 26.37 -6.77
C GLY A 237 2.94 27.17 -5.72
N ASN A 238 1.90 26.57 -5.18
CA ASN A 238 1.06 27.14 -4.12
C ASN A 238 1.45 26.69 -2.70
N LEU A 239 2.54 25.91 -2.53
CA LEU A 239 2.96 25.43 -1.23
C LEU A 239 3.46 26.58 -0.35
N THR A 240 2.92 26.68 0.85
CA THR A 240 3.32 27.66 1.87
C THR A 240 4.49 27.17 2.74
N GLN A 241 4.74 25.86 2.74
CA GLN A 241 5.79 25.20 3.50
C GLN A 241 6.65 24.31 2.58
N PRO A 242 7.91 24.03 2.93
CA PRO A 242 8.76 23.15 2.17
C PRO A 242 8.20 21.71 2.18
N PRO A 243 8.45 20.89 1.16
CA PRO A 243 7.99 19.49 1.08
C PRO A 243 8.33 18.65 2.32
N SER A 244 9.46 18.89 2.96
CA SER A 244 9.85 18.20 4.20
C SER A 244 8.86 18.37 5.35
N ALA A 245 8.13 19.48 5.42
CA ALA A 245 7.11 19.71 6.44
C ALA A 245 5.94 18.71 6.36
N TYR A 246 5.75 18.08 5.20
CA TYR A 246 4.67 17.11 4.98
C TYR A 246 5.06 15.67 5.25
N LEU A 247 6.35 15.33 5.41
CA LEU A 247 6.80 13.95 5.58
C LEU A 247 6.06 13.21 6.70
N ARG A 248 5.89 13.85 7.84
CA ARG A 248 5.20 13.25 9.00
C ARG A 248 3.67 13.18 8.87
N ARG A 249 3.14 13.63 7.74
CA ARG A 249 1.72 13.47 7.38
C ARG A 249 1.45 12.09 6.76
N PHE A 250 2.50 11.36 6.36
CA PHE A 250 2.45 10.02 5.79
C PHE A 250 2.91 8.98 6.80
N TYR A 251 2.49 7.74 6.56
CA TYR A 251 3.07 6.54 7.14
C TYR A 251 3.95 5.85 6.09
N TYR A 252 4.86 5.01 6.56
CA TYR A 252 5.82 4.30 5.73
C TYR A 252 5.93 2.87 6.24
N ASP A 253 5.93 1.87 5.37
CA ASP A 253 6.25 0.54 5.86
C ASP A 253 7.77 0.38 6.10
N CYS A 254 8.15 -0.68 6.81
CA CYS A 254 9.56 -0.93 7.14
C CYS A 254 10.31 -1.70 6.06
N LEU A 255 9.69 -1.99 4.90
CA LEU A 255 10.24 -2.85 3.86
C LEU A 255 11.36 -2.14 3.07
N THR A 256 12.54 -2.07 3.67
CA THR A 256 13.73 -1.42 3.09
C THR A 256 14.86 -2.39 2.77
N HIS A 257 14.81 -3.63 3.26
CA HIS A 257 15.87 -4.66 3.17
C HIS A 257 17.23 -4.19 3.70
N SER A 258 17.29 -3.06 4.41
CA SER A 258 18.53 -2.47 4.93
C SER A 258 18.27 -1.74 6.23
N GLU A 259 19.01 -2.10 7.28
CA GLU A 259 18.95 -1.41 8.59
C GLU A 259 19.29 0.07 8.45
N ALA A 260 20.32 0.42 7.68
CA ALA A 260 20.72 1.81 7.47
C ALA A 260 19.65 2.62 6.72
N ALA A 261 18.98 2.02 5.72
CA ALA A 261 17.89 2.67 5.01
C ALA A 261 16.66 2.86 5.92
N LEU A 262 16.31 1.86 6.72
CA LEU A 262 15.22 1.99 7.70
C LEU A 262 15.54 3.07 8.75
N ARG A 263 16.80 3.12 9.25
CA ARG A 263 17.24 4.16 10.19
C ARG A 263 17.10 5.56 9.58
N LEU A 264 17.48 5.75 8.30
CA LEU A 264 17.27 7.01 7.60
C LEU A 264 15.78 7.42 7.57
N VAL A 265 14.88 6.48 7.29
CA VAL A 265 13.43 6.76 7.31
C VAL A 265 13.02 7.19 8.72
N ILE A 266 13.36 6.41 9.75
CA ILE A 266 12.98 6.68 11.15
C ILE A 266 13.54 8.03 11.63
N ASP A 267 14.81 8.34 11.33
CA ASP A 267 15.43 9.63 11.72
C ASP A 267 14.75 10.81 11.03
N THR A 268 14.21 10.58 9.83
CA THR A 268 13.55 11.64 9.03
C THR A 268 12.10 11.86 9.47
N VAL A 269 11.33 10.79 9.72
CA VAL A 269 9.88 10.89 9.94
C VAL A 269 9.44 10.53 11.36
N GLY A 270 10.29 9.91 12.16
CA GLY A 270 9.97 9.35 13.48
C GLY A 270 9.44 7.93 13.41
N ALA A 271 9.75 7.11 14.43
CA ALA A 271 9.28 5.72 14.51
C ALA A 271 7.75 5.62 14.60
N ASP A 272 7.09 6.66 15.10
CA ASP A 272 5.62 6.76 15.17
C ASP A 272 4.93 6.90 13.80
N ARG A 273 5.70 6.94 12.71
CA ARG A 273 5.24 6.98 11.31
C ARG A 273 5.65 5.74 10.52
N VAL A 274 6.38 4.80 11.12
CA VAL A 274 6.83 3.59 10.45
C VAL A 274 6.03 2.39 10.95
N VAL A 275 5.55 1.54 10.03
CA VAL A 275 4.72 0.37 10.34
C VAL A 275 5.35 -0.90 9.79
N LEU A 276 5.02 -2.05 10.37
CA LEU A 276 5.43 -3.33 9.80
C LEU A 276 4.71 -3.55 8.47
N GLY A 277 5.49 -3.87 7.44
CA GLY A 277 5.01 -4.32 6.13
C GLY A 277 5.96 -5.40 5.61
N THR A 278 5.41 -6.50 5.13
CA THR A 278 6.20 -7.69 4.75
C THR A 278 6.29 -7.91 3.25
N ASP A 279 5.31 -7.46 2.48
CA ASP A 279 5.08 -7.80 1.07
C ASP A 279 4.78 -9.31 0.87
N TRP A 280 4.22 -9.95 1.90
CA TRP A 280 3.83 -11.36 1.82
C TRP A 280 2.75 -11.56 0.73
N PRO A 281 2.81 -12.56 -0.13
CA PRO A 281 3.79 -13.64 -0.26
C PRO A 281 4.80 -13.43 -1.40
N ALA A 282 5.08 -12.18 -1.79
CA ALA A 282 5.99 -11.86 -2.88
C ALA A 282 7.41 -12.43 -2.63
N ASP A 283 8.17 -12.61 -3.70
CA ASP A 283 9.56 -13.07 -3.63
C ASP A 283 10.51 -12.01 -3.06
N MET A 284 10.10 -10.72 -3.16
CA MET A 284 10.82 -9.59 -2.57
C MET A 284 10.39 -9.25 -1.14
N ARG A 285 9.63 -10.12 -0.47
CA ARG A 285 9.20 -9.92 0.92
C ARG A 285 10.36 -9.95 1.92
N ILE A 286 10.09 -9.54 3.15
CA ILE A 286 10.97 -9.85 4.29
C ILE A 286 10.65 -11.28 4.78
N ASP A 287 11.62 -12.18 4.72
CA ASP A 287 11.41 -13.60 5.06
C ASP A 287 11.04 -13.82 6.53
N TRP A 288 11.67 -13.09 7.46
CA TRP A 288 11.47 -13.21 8.91
C TRP A 288 11.18 -11.83 9.52
N PRO A 289 10.02 -11.22 9.24
CA PRO A 289 9.80 -9.79 9.47
C PRO A 289 9.92 -9.38 10.95
N VAL A 290 9.32 -10.14 11.85
CA VAL A 290 9.36 -9.84 13.28
C VAL A 290 10.78 -10.04 13.84
N ALA A 291 11.44 -11.16 13.48
CA ALA A 291 12.81 -11.41 13.90
C ALA A 291 13.78 -10.37 13.32
N TRP A 292 13.57 -9.94 12.08
CA TRP A 292 14.36 -8.89 11.46
C TRP A 292 14.25 -7.58 12.25
N VAL A 293 13.05 -7.07 12.51
CA VAL A 293 12.87 -5.82 13.28
C VAL A 293 13.45 -5.95 14.69
N LEU A 294 13.21 -7.07 15.36
CA LEU A 294 13.76 -7.31 16.71
C LEU A 294 15.28 -7.39 16.74
N GLY A 295 15.90 -7.90 15.68
CA GLY A 295 17.35 -8.03 15.54
C GLY A 295 18.10 -6.74 15.24
N LEU A 296 17.41 -5.67 14.78
CA LEU A 296 18.05 -4.41 14.41
C LEU A 296 18.68 -3.74 15.63
N GLN A 297 20.00 -3.49 15.55
CA GLN A 297 20.79 -2.95 16.68
C GLN A 297 20.66 -1.43 16.78
N SER A 298 20.36 -0.73 15.71
CA SER A 298 20.19 0.72 15.68
C SER A 298 18.84 1.20 16.25
N LEU A 299 17.91 0.28 16.54
CA LEU A 299 16.57 0.60 17.04
C LEU A 299 16.45 0.37 18.53
N THR A 300 15.86 1.34 19.23
CA THR A 300 15.43 1.17 20.63
C THR A 300 14.24 0.20 20.71
N GLN A 301 14.00 -0.33 21.91
CA GLN A 301 12.84 -1.19 22.16
C GLN A 301 11.52 -0.49 21.83
N GLU A 302 11.41 0.79 22.17
CA GLU A 302 10.20 1.58 21.88
C GLU A 302 9.97 1.77 20.39
N GLU A 303 11.02 2.06 19.60
CA GLU A 303 10.91 2.16 18.13
C GLU A 303 10.47 0.82 17.51
N LYS A 304 11.00 -0.32 17.99
CA LYS A 304 10.57 -1.65 17.55
C LYS A 304 9.08 -1.89 17.82
N GLU A 305 8.59 -1.48 18.97
CA GLU A 305 7.17 -1.61 19.33
C GLU A 305 6.28 -0.70 18.47
N PHE A 306 6.70 0.53 18.16
CA PHE A 306 5.99 1.40 17.21
C PHE A 306 5.86 0.72 15.85
N ILE A 307 6.95 0.19 15.32
CA ILE A 307 6.98 -0.46 14.00
C ILE A 307 6.11 -1.72 14.01
N LEU A 308 6.27 -2.59 15.00
CA LEU A 308 5.65 -3.91 15.01
C LEU A 308 4.13 -3.86 15.21
N TRP A 309 3.61 -2.93 16.04
CA TRP A 309 2.18 -2.96 16.37
C TRP A 309 1.54 -1.64 16.81
N LYS A 310 2.20 -0.79 17.63
CA LYS A 310 1.56 0.39 18.24
C LYS A 310 0.94 1.35 17.22
N ASN A 311 1.66 1.60 16.12
CA ASN A 311 1.18 2.49 15.07
C ASN A 311 -0.06 1.95 14.39
N LEU A 312 -0.06 0.66 14.02
CA LEU A 312 -1.19 0.04 13.32
C LEU A 312 -2.38 -0.19 14.25
N GLU A 313 -2.15 -0.55 15.51
CA GLU A 313 -3.22 -0.65 16.50
C GLU A 313 -3.98 0.69 16.59
N ARG A 314 -3.25 1.79 16.76
CA ARG A 314 -3.84 3.14 16.81
C ARG A 314 -4.49 3.55 15.49
N LEU A 315 -3.83 3.29 14.36
CA LEU A 315 -4.26 3.73 13.03
C LEU A 315 -5.52 3.03 12.56
N LEU A 316 -5.65 1.74 12.87
CA LEU A 316 -6.72 0.87 12.39
C LEU A 316 -7.79 0.56 13.46
N GLY A 317 -7.54 0.94 14.72
CA GLY A 317 -8.44 0.62 15.83
C GLY A 317 -8.56 -0.89 16.06
N LEU A 318 -7.41 -1.59 16.16
CA LEU A 318 -7.32 -3.06 16.32
C LEU A 318 -7.02 -3.46 17.75
#